data_647faaa9396211cc2b0b1950b16b5ed0
#
_entry.id   647faaa9396211cc2b0b1950b16b5ed0
#
_cell.length_a   1.000
_cell.length_b   1.000
_cell.length_c   1.000
_cell.angle_alpha   90.00
_cell.angle_beta   90.00
_cell.angle_gamma   90.00
#
_symmetry.space_group_name_H-M   'P 1'
#
loop_
_entity.id
_entity.type
_entity.pdbx_description
1 polymer ?
#
loop_
_entity_poly.entity_id
_entity_poly.type
_entity_poly.pdbx_seq_one_letter_code
_entity_poly.pdbx_strand_id
1 'polypeptide(L)' 'MGRRKHSKIDNLEPAVKETVDEMIKTGAYYREIVEYIQSHGVSISLAAVGKYAKNLMSTLDAL' A
#
# COMPACT_ATOMS: atom_id res chain seq x y z
N MET A 1 -15.31 17.69 -5.61
CA MET A 1 -14.82 17.41 -5.65
C MET A 1 -14.10 16.87 -5.54
N GLY A 2 -13.93 16.75 -5.32
CA GLY A 2 -13.06 16.37 -5.26
C GLY A 2 -12.52 15.35 -5.30
N ARG A 3 -12.42 15.07 -5.65
CA ARG A 3 -12.01 14.16 -5.75
C ARG A 3 -10.87 13.86 -5.69
N ARG A 4 -10.24 13.82 -5.01
CA ARG A 4 -9.16 13.43 -4.98
C ARG A 4 -9.05 12.20 -4.98
N LYS A 5 -8.35 11.63 -5.33
CA LYS A 5 -8.20 10.41 -5.37
C LYS A 5 -7.37 9.92 -4.42
N HIS A 6 -7.76 9.43 -3.35
CA HIS A 6 -6.96 8.70 -2.40
C HIS A 6 -6.95 7.26 -2.77
N SER A 7 -5.81 6.61 -2.73
CA SER A 7 -5.77 5.18 -2.94
C SER A 7 -6.39 4.51 -1.71
N LYS A 8 -6.82 3.26 -1.90
CA LYS A 8 -7.39 2.52 -0.78
C LYS A 8 -6.37 2.30 0.33
N ILE A 9 -5.10 2.24 -0.05
CA ILE A 9 -4.04 2.06 0.94
C ILE A 9 -3.93 3.27 1.85
N ASP A 10 -4.12 4.46 1.29
CA ASP A 10 -4.06 5.67 2.09
C ASP A 10 -5.19 5.75 3.10
N ASN A 11 -6.27 5.02 2.86
CA ASN A 11 -7.42 5.02 3.76
C ASN A 11 -7.38 3.91 4.78
N LEU A 12 -6.33 3.11 4.79
CA LEU A 12 -6.19 2.05 5.77
C LEU A 12 -5.93 2.63 7.15
N GLU A 13 -6.25 1.84 8.17
CA GLU A 13 -5.91 2.23 9.54
C GLU A 13 -4.40 2.41 9.64
N PRO A 14 -3.95 3.34 10.47
CA PRO A 14 -2.52 3.62 10.58
C PRO A 14 -1.67 2.38 10.86
N ALA A 15 -2.14 1.49 11.73
CA ALA A 15 -1.38 0.29 12.05
C ALA A 15 -1.24 -0.63 10.83
N VAL A 16 -2.31 -0.77 10.06
CA VAL A 16 -2.28 -1.61 8.87
C VAL A 16 -1.38 -0.99 7.81
N LYS A 17 -1.50 0.31 7.62
CA LYS A 17 -0.69 1.01 6.63
C LYS A 17 0.78 0.91 6.97
N GLU A 18 1.11 1.03 8.24
CA GLU A 18 2.50 0.94 8.68
C GLU A 18 3.06 -0.44 8.38
N THR A 19 2.27 -1.48 8.62
CA THR A 19 2.71 -2.84 8.31
C THR A 19 2.91 -3.01 6.80
N VAL A 20 2.02 -2.46 6.00
CA VAL A 20 2.17 -2.52 4.55
C VAL A 20 3.46 -1.83 4.11
N ASP A 21 3.75 -0.67 4.68
CA ASP A 21 4.98 0.05 4.35
C ASP A 21 6.20 -0.77 4.71
N GLU A 22 6.18 -1.45 5.85
CA GLU A 22 7.28 -2.31 6.25
C GLU A 22 7.44 -3.49 5.31
N MET A 23 6.32 -4.09 4.90
CA MET A 23 6.37 -5.20 3.96
C MET A 23 7.02 -4.78 2.65
N ILE A 24 6.70 -3.59 2.18
CA ILE A 24 7.29 -3.08 0.96
C ILE A 24 8.79 -2.85 1.14
N LYS A 25 9.18 -2.27 2.25
CA LYS A 25 10.59 -1.98 2.51
C LYS A 25 11.42 -3.25 2.64
N THR A 26 10.83 -4.32 3.17
CA THR A 26 11.55 -5.57 3.35
C THR A 26 11.47 -6.48 2.13
N GLY A 27 10.79 -6.05 1.07
CA GLY A 27 10.77 -6.79 -0.18
C GLY A 27 9.73 -7.89 -0.27
N ALA A 28 8.65 -7.79 0.49
CA ALA A 28 7.59 -8.78 0.42
C ALA A 28 6.95 -8.75 -0.97
N TYR A 29 6.42 -9.90 -1.39
CA TYR A 29 5.74 -9.95 -2.67
C TYR A 29 4.44 -9.15 -2.61
N TYR A 30 4.10 -8.50 -3.71
CA TYR A 30 2.87 -7.71 -3.77
C TYR A 30 1.65 -8.56 -3.48
N ARG A 31 1.67 -9.82 -3.91
CA ARG A 31 0.56 -10.72 -3.63
C ARG A 31 0.37 -10.89 -2.11
N GLU A 32 1.45 -11.01 -1.39
CA GLU A 32 1.37 -11.16 0.07
C GLU A 32 0.78 -9.91 0.70
N ILE A 33 1.15 -8.76 0.17
CA ILE A 33 0.62 -7.50 0.67
C ILE A 33 -0.88 -7.41 0.40
N VAL A 34 -1.30 -7.82 -0.80
CA VAL A 34 -2.72 -7.85 -1.14
C VAL A 34 -3.48 -8.74 -0.16
N GLU A 35 -2.94 -9.92 0.11
CA GLU A 35 -3.60 -10.86 1.02
C GLU A 35 -3.71 -10.27 2.43
N TYR A 36 -2.66 -9.62 2.87
CA TYR A 36 -2.67 -9.01 4.19
C TYR A 36 -3.75 -7.94 4.29
N ILE A 37 -3.82 -7.07 3.29
CA ILE A 37 -4.82 -6.00 3.28
C ILE A 37 -6.21 -6.57 3.21
N GLN A 38 -6.42 -7.61 2.38
CA GLN A 38 -7.73 -8.21 2.26
C GLN A 38 -8.17 -8.88 3.56
N SER A 39 -7.22 -9.39 4.33
CA SER A 39 -7.55 -10.00 5.60
C SER A 39 -8.10 -8.99 6.60
N HIS A 40 -7.90 -7.72 6.34
CA HIS A 40 -8.45 -6.65 7.17
C HIS A 40 -9.74 -6.08 6.59
N GLY A 41 -10.33 -6.77 5.64
CA GLY A 41 -11.63 -6.39 5.11
C GLY A 41 -11.59 -5.35 4.00
N VAL A 42 -10.43 -5.06 3.46
CA VAL A 42 -10.29 -4.08 2.41
C VAL A 42 -10.03 -4.79 1.09
N SER A 43 -10.80 -4.45 0.07
CA SER A 43 -10.63 -5.02 -1.25
C SER A 43 -9.63 -4.16 -2.02
N ILE A 44 -8.55 -4.78 -2.49
CA ILE A 44 -7.51 -4.04 -3.20
C ILE A 44 -6.94 -4.92 -4.31
N SER A 45 -6.47 -4.29 -5.37
CA SER A 45 -5.90 -5.03 -6.49
C SER A 45 -4.38 -5.06 -6.40
N LEU A 46 -3.79 -6.03 -7.09
CA LEU A 46 -2.35 -6.15 -7.17
C LEU A 46 -1.75 -4.90 -7.80
N ALA A 47 -2.42 -4.36 -8.82
CA ALA A 47 -1.93 -3.15 -9.49
C ALA A 47 -1.88 -1.97 -8.53
N ALA A 48 -2.86 -1.85 -7.65
CA ALA A 48 -2.90 -0.75 -6.69
C ALA A 48 -1.73 -0.86 -5.71
N VAL A 49 -1.42 -2.07 -5.26
CA VAL A 49 -0.28 -2.28 -4.38
C VAL A 49 1.01 -1.93 -5.10
N GLY A 50 1.15 -2.36 -6.35
CA GLY A 50 2.36 -2.05 -7.12
C GLY A 50 2.57 -0.57 -7.29
N LYS A 51 1.49 0.15 -7.56
CA LYS A 51 1.57 1.60 -7.73
C LYS A 51 1.98 2.29 -6.43
N TYR A 52 1.37 1.85 -5.33
CA TYR A 52 1.71 2.43 -4.04
C TYR A 52 3.17 2.15 -3.67
N ALA A 53 3.62 0.91 -3.91
CA ALA A 53 4.99 0.54 -3.60
C ALA A 53 5.98 1.37 -4.41
N LYS A 54 5.67 1.59 -5.67
CA LYS A 54 6.54 2.37 -6.52
C LYS A 54 6.64 3.81 -6.03
N ASN A 55 5.52 4.39 -5.63
CA ASN A 55 5.53 5.74 -5.12
C ASN A 55 6.29 5.85 -3.81
N LEU A 56 6.12 4.86 -2.94
CA LEU A 56 6.81 4.86 -1.65
C LEU A 56 8.32 4.75 -1.84
N MET A 57 8.75 3.84 -2.70
CA MET A 57 10.18 3.65 -2.93
C MET A 57 10.79 4.87 -3.60
N SER A 58 10.06 5.48 -4.51
CA SER A 58 10.53 6.70 -5.18
C SER A 58 10.71 7.82 -4.17
N THR A 59 9.80 7.95 -3.23
CA THR A 59 9.92 8.96 -2.19
C THR A 59 11.16 8.72 -1.32
N LEU A 60 11.41 7.46 -0.98
CA LEU A 60 12.57 7.13 -0.18
C LEU A 60 13.86 7.42 -0.93
N ASP A 61 13.87 7.14 -2.21
CA ASP A 61 15.05 7.41 -3.03
C ASP A 61 15.33 8.91 -3.14
N ALA A 62 14.31 9.72 -3.08
CA ALA A 62 14.48 11.17 -3.22
C ALA A 62 15.08 11.81 -1.97
N LEU A 63 15.08 11.08 -0.88
CA LEU A 63 15.65 11.60 0.34
C LEU A 63 17.15 11.41 0.36
#